data_56000b9a50820bebce1991d178582f06
#
_entry.id   56000b9a50820bebce1991d178582f06
#
_cell.length_a   1.000
_cell.length_b   1.000
_cell.length_c   1.000
_cell.angle_alpha   90.00
_cell.angle_beta   90.00
_cell.angle_gamma   90.00
#
_symmetry.space_group_name_H-M   'P 1'
#
loop_
_entity.id
_entity.type
_entity.pdbx_description
1 polymer ?
#
loop_
_entity_poly.entity_id
_entity_poly.type
_entity_poly.pdbx_seq_one_letter_code
_entity_poly.pdbx_strand_id
1 'polypeptide(L)'
;MEEKELYYKLGYVKISPYRCKTLKNIGTDVKMPSEIAKDTGIQTSQVSVSLSDLKKEELVVCVNEEVRKGRLYKCTEKGLEIQKYL
;
A
#
# COMPACT_ATOMS: atom_id res chain seq x y z
N MET A 1 -2.09 -7.27 15.84
CA MET A 1 -2.56 -5.86 15.83
C MET A 1 -3.74 -5.73 16.77
N GLU A 2 -3.74 -4.69 17.58
CA GLU A 2 -4.85 -4.42 18.49
C GLU A 2 -6.12 -4.12 17.68
N GLU A 3 -7.29 -4.46 18.25
CA GLU A 3 -8.57 -4.31 17.58
C GLU A 3 -8.86 -2.87 17.15
N LYS A 4 -8.59 -1.90 18.03
CA LYS A 4 -8.78 -0.48 17.69
C LYS A 4 -7.87 -0.05 16.54
N GLU A 5 -6.63 -0.49 16.56
CA GLU A 5 -5.68 -0.19 15.49
C GLU A 5 -6.16 -0.81 14.18
N LEU A 6 -6.63 -2.05 14.22
CA LEU A 6 -7.15 -2.75 13.06
C LEU A 6 -8.30 -1.97 12.42
N TYR A 7 -9.30 -1.59 13.21
CA TYR A 7 -10.47 -0.88 12.69
C TYR A 7 -10.10 0.49 12.14
N TYR A 8 -9.21 1.22 12.83
CA TYR A 8 -8.77 2.52 12.36
C TYR A 8 -8.07 2.39 10.99
N LYS A 9 -7.12 1.48 10.89
CA LYS A 9 -6.34 1.33 9.65
C LYS A 9 -7.18 0.77 8.52
N LEU A 10 -8.09 -0.14 8.82
CA LEU A 10 -9.01 -0.69 7.84
C LEU A 10 -9.89 0.42 7.26
N GLY A 11 -10.44 1.29 8.12
CA GLY A 11 -11.23 2.44 7.69
C GLY A 11 -10.41 3.41 6.86
N TYR A 12 -9.17 3.67 7.28
CA TYR A 12 -8.25 4.55 6.56
C TYR A 12 -8.02 4.07 5.13
N VAL A 13 -7.88 2.76 4.94
CA VAL A 13 -7.68 2.18 3.61
C VAL A 13 -8.98 2.19 2.82
N LYS A 14 -10.09 1.75 3.42
CA LYS A 14 -11.37 1.61 2.72
C LYS A 14 -11.96 2.92 2.24
N ILE A 15 -11.70 4.02 2.94
CA ILE A 15 -12.25 5.33 2.57
C ILE A 15 -11.64 5.86 1.27
N SER A 16 -10.50 5.35 0.86
CA SER A 16 -9.82 5.78 -0.36
C SER A 16 -9.73 4.64 -1.36
N PRO A 17 -10.45 4.73 -2.49
CA PRO A 17 -10.34 3.71 -3.54
C PRO A 17 -8.90 3.51 -4.01
N TYR A 18 -8.10 4.57 -4.06
CA TYR A 18 -6.72 4.48 -4.50
C TYR A 18 -5.86 3.70 -3.51
N ARG A 19 -6.01 3.96 -2.20
CA ARG A 19 -5.30 3.19 -1.17
C ARG A 19 -5.71 1.73 -1.19
N CYS A 20 -7.00 1.50 -1.30
CA CYS A 20 -7.55 0.15 -1.31
C CYS A 20 -7.01 -0.67 -2.48
N LYS A 21 -7.09 -0.11 -3.69
CA LYS A 21 -6.60 -0.80 -4.89
C LYS A 21 -5.09 -1.01 -4.85
N THR A 22 -4.34 -0.01 -4.37
CA THR A 22 -2.88 -0.10 -4.27
C THR A 22 -2.48 -1.22 -3.31
N LEU A 23 -3.05 -1.23 -2.12
CA LEU A 23 -2.72 -2.25 -1.12
C LEU A 23 -3.08 -3.66 -1.60
N LYS A 24 -4.26 -3.80 -2.18
CA LYS A 24 -4.69 -5.09 -2.73
C LYS A 24 -3.79 -5.56 -3.86
N ASN A 25 -3.38 -4.64 -4.74
CA ASN A 25 -2.54 -5.01 -5.88
C ASN A 25 -1.16 -5.51 -5.46
N ILE A 26 -0.58 -4.91 -4.43
CA ILE A 26 0.72 -5.36 -3.95
C ILE A 26 0.63 -6.81 -3.48
N GLY A 27 -0.43 -7.17 -2.76
CA GLY A 27 -0.60 -8.53 -2.27
C GLY A 27 0.61 -8.98 -1.44
N THR A 28 1.17 -10.13 -1.80
CA THR A 28 2.38 -10.67 -1.16
C THR A 28 3.64 -10.39 -1.99
N ASP A 29 3.50 -9.62 -3.07
CA ASP A 29 4.60 -9.34 -3.98
C ASP A 29 5.40 -8.10 -3.56
N VAL A 30 6.49 -7.88 -4.27
CA VAL A 30 7.30 -6.67 -4.17
C VAL A 30 7.14 -5.96 -5.51
N LYS A 31 6.65 -4.71 -5.49
CA LYS A 31 6.31 -4.01 -6.73
C LYS A 31 6.80 -2.57 -6.76
N MET A 32 7.04 -2.10 -7.99
CA MET A 32 7.32 -0.68 -8.24
C MET A 32 6.00 0.07 -8.40
N PRO A 33 5.98 1.39 -8.12
CA PRO A 33 4.77 2.20 -8.36
C PRO A 33 4.24 2.10 -9.79
N SER A 34 5.14 2.04 -10.79
CA SER A 34 4.73 1.91 -12.19
C SER A 34 4.01 0.60 -12.48
N GLU A 35 4.42 -0.48 -11.82
CA GLU A 35 3.75 -1.77 -11.97
C GLU A 35 2.34 -1.72 -11.38
N ILE A 36 2.22 -1.12 -10.21
CA ILE A 36 0.92 -0.96 -9.54
C ILE A 36 -0.01 -0.10 -10.41
N ALA A 37 0.51 1.00 -10.97
CA ALA A 37 -0.25 1.88 -11.84
C ALA A 37 -0.75 1.11 -13.07
N LYS A 38 0.10 0.32 -13.69
CA LYS A 38 -0.25 -0.49 -14.86
C LYS A 38 -1.32 -1.51 -14.52
N ASP A 39 -1.17 -2.21 -13.41
CA ASP A 39 -2.09 -3.27 -13.01
C ASP A 39 -3.47 -2.74 -12.61
N THR A 40 -3.52 -1.56 -12.00
CA THR A 40 -4.75 -1.01 -11.43
C THR A 40 -5.45 0.01 -12.32
N GLY A 41 -4.73 0.56 -13.30
CA GLY A 41 -5.25 1.65 -14.11
C GLY A 41 -5.23 3.01 -13.41
N ILE A 42 -4.64 3.07 -12.22
CA ILE A 42 -4.49 4.32 -11.46
C ILE A 42 -3.26 5.07 -11.98
N GLN A 43 -3.33 6.40 -12.05
CA GLN A 43 -2.17 7.20 -12.44
C GLN A 43 -1.01 6.99 -11.45
N THR A 44 0.20 6.98 -11.97
CA THR A 44 1.40 6.76 -11.14
C THR A 44 1.51 7.77 -10.02
N SER A 45 1.12 9.03 -10.24
CA SER A 45 1.13 10.05 -9.20
C SER A 45 0.20 9.70 -8.04
N GLN A 46 -0.97 9.13 -8.34
CA GLN A 46 -1.92 8.72 -7.32
C GLN A 46 -1.43 7.48 -6.58
N VAL A 47 -0.78 6.57 -7.28
CA VAL A 47 -0.15 5.40 -6.65
C VAL A 47 0.92 5.86 -5.67
N SER A 48 1.75 6.81 -6.07
CA SER A 48 2.82 7.34 -5.20
C SER A 48 2.27 7.98 -3.93
N VAL A 49 1.18 8.76 -4.04
CA VAL A 49 0.51 9.35 -2.89
C VAL A 49 -0.05 8.26 -1.99
N SER A 50 -0.72 7.27 -2.57
CA SER A 50 -1.28 6.14 -1.81
C SER A 50 -0.21 5.36 -1.07
N LEU A 51 0.92 5.10 -1.71
CA LEU A 51 2.04 4.40 -1.07
C LEU A 51 2.60 5.21 0.10
N SER A 52 2.71 6.53 -0.06
CA SER A 52 3.17 7.41 1.01
C SER A 52 2.20 7.35 2.20
N ASP A 53 0.90 7.40 1.92
CA ASP A 53 -0.13 7.31 2.96
C ASP A 53 -0.10 5.97 3.68
N LEU A 54 0.01 4.88 2.91
CA LEU A 54 0.06 3.53 3.47
C LEU A 54 1.32 3.31 4.29
N LYS A 55 2.44 3.89 3.85
CA LYS A 55 3.70 3.81 4.58
C LYS A 55 3.62 4.51 5.93
N LYS A 56 2.97 5.66 6.00
CA LYS A 56 2.78 6.39 7.26
C LYS A 56 2.01 5.55 8.28
N GLU A 57 1.09 4.72 7.80
CA GLU A 57 0.30 3.83 8.66
C GLU A 57 0.96 2.47 8.85
N GLU A 58 2.19 2.32 8.41
CA GLU A 58 2.97 1.08 8.57
C GLU A 58 2.34 -0.13 7.86
N LEU A 59 1.60 0.12 6.80
CA LEU A 59 0.95 -0.95 6.02
C LEU A 59 1.80 -1.41 4.85
N VAL A 60 2.70 -0.55 4.36
CA VAL A 60 3.69 -0.91 3.35
C VAL A 60 5.05 -0.36 3.77
N VAL A 61 6.10 -0.93 3.18
CA VAL A 61 7.47 -0.49 3.41
C VAL A 61 8.19 -0.46 2.07
N CYS A 62 9.10 0.51 1.91
CA CYS A 62 10.00 0.55 0.77
C CYS A 62 11.23 -0.27 1.12
N VAL A 63 11.54 -1.28 0.30
CA VAL A 63 12.64 -2.21 0.60
C VAL A 63 14.01 -1.69 0.16
N ASN A 64 14.04 -0.60 -0.60
CA ASN A 64 15.28 -0.01 -1.13
C ASN A 64 15.24 1.50 -1.12
N GLU A 65 15.02 2.09 0.05
CA GLU A 65 14.84 3.54 0.21
C GLU A 65 16.04 4.38 -0.27
N GLU A 66 17.21 3.79 -0.34
CA GLU A 66 18.43 4.47 -0.77
C GLU A 66 18.40 4.86 -2.26
N VAL A 67 17.55 4.24 -3.07
CA VAL A 67 17.45 4.59 -4.49
C VAL A 67 16.34 5.62 -4.72
N ARG A 68 16.53 6.47 -5.74
CA ARG A 68 15.51 7.47 -6.12
C ARG A 68 14.54 6.91 -7.16
N LYS A 69 15.04 6.08 -8.06
CA LYS A 69 14.23 5.45 -9.12
C LYS A 69 14.21 3.96 -8.91
N GLY A 70 13.11 3.35 -9.29
CA GLY A 70 12.97 1.90 -9.15
C GLY A 70 12.74 1.48 -7.72
N ARG A 71 12.09 2.33 -6.91
CA ARG A 71 11.74 1.96 -5.54
C ARG A 71 10.77 0.82 -5.53
N LEU A 72 11.01 -0.14 -4.65
CA LEU A 72 10.20 -1.34 -4.51
C LEU A 72 9.47 -1.31 -3.17
N TYR A 73 8.18 -1.64 -3.21
CA TYR A 73 7.32 -1.63 -2.03
C TYR A 73 6.73 -3.01 -1.80
N LYS A 74 6.57 -3.35 -0.54
CA LYS A 74 5.86 -4.57 -0.15
C LYS A 74 4.98 -4.28 1.06
N CYS A 75 3.99 -5.13 1.29
CA CYS A 75 3.15 -5.04 2.47
C CYS A 75 3.93 -5.48 3.71
N THR A 76 3.65 -4.81 4.83
CA THR A 76 4.09 -5.27 6.15
C THR A 76 3.14 -6.35 6.63
N GLU A 77 3.42 -6.96 7.79
CA GLU A 77 2.47 -7.88 8.41
C GLU A 77 1.13 -7.22 8.67
N LYS A 78 1.15 -5.95 9.10
CA LYS A 78 -0.09 -5.18 9.32
C LYS A 78 -0.84 -4.97 8.00
N GLY A 79 -0.11 -4.66 6.93
CA GLY A 79 -0.71 -4.50 5.60
C GLY A 79 -1.36 -5.79 5.11
N LEU A 80 -0.71 -6.92 5.30
CA LEU A 80 -1.26 -8.21 4.92
C LEU A 80 -2.51 -8.54 5.72
N GLU A 81 -2.53 -8.17 7.00
CA GLU A 81 -3.70 -8.40 7.84
C GLU A 81 -4.89 -7.56 7.37
N ILE A 82 -4.65 -6.28 7.04
CA ILE A 82 -5.70 -5.41 6.50
C ILE A 82 -6.25 -5.95 5.18
N GLN A 83 -5.39 -6.49 4.31
CA GLN A 83 -5.80 -7.05 3.02
C GLN A 83 -6.88 -8.12 3.17
N LYS A 84 -6.87 -8.87 4.25
CA LYS A 84 -7.86 -9.95 4.46
C LYS A 84 -9.30 -9.42 4.51
N TYR A 85 -9.47 -8.14 4.81
CA TYR A 85 -10.78 -7.51 4.93
C TYR A 85 -11.15 -6.66 3.72
N LEU A 86 -10.32 -6.62 2.70
CA LEU A 86 -10.57 -5.81 1.49
C LEU A 86 -11.19 -6.63 0.30
#